data_02b26e590bfca97a6626ae28258546a0
#
_entry.id   02b26e590bfca97a6626ae28258546a0
#
_cell.length_a   1.000
_cell.length_b   1.000
_cell.length_c   1.000
_cell.angle_alpha   90.00
_cell.angle_beta   90.00
_cell.angle_gamma   90.00
#
_symmetry.space_group_name_H-M   'P 1'
#
loop_
_entity.id
_entity.type
_entity.pdbx_description
1 polymer ?
#
loop_
_entity_poly.entity_id
_entity_poly.type
_entity_poly.pdbx_seq_one_letter_code
_entity_poly.pdbx_strand_id
1 'polypeptide(L)'
;MPRLSRRQLLKTAAISTALSTVPAPLLAASREKLVVPPLIEVRRGRPIVLTMQEMNYLLDGSHNVTVWGFNGNYLGPTIKIKSGSFAKLNYHNNLPQSVALSIQGLQASGELFGGAAKILKKGESWAPIVPIEQPAASCWYRSATLANSAYQTYRGLAGMWLIEDEQSLKANIPNKYGVDDIPLILQDMEFNNDGLQLFKQNQPHFVGNRLLVNGIEAPYLEVARGWIRLRLLNASLARAYDLRLDNDQEMLLIAQDLGFLPKAKSVKSLVLSPGERAEILVNMNEIDNVSLISGSKRGLYDKMKNMLISSDELADNTILELRAKGEMSAFNKQPNLTFETDAPAILQQAVAQTREFNIDVTNGLINQRRFDPRKVDVIARKGTIERWILNASLPVGFTIQGAKFVVESQGEHQFQAEELAWKDTVWVKNKTQILVKFDQTSSGNYPFLFGVSNLMLEDMGCIGVLMVQ
;
A
#
# COMPACT_ATOMS: atom_id res chain seq x y z
N MET A 1 -27.12 70.01 23.13
CA MET A 1 -26.60 68.64 22.78
C MET A 1 -25.11 68.60 23.05
N PRO A 2 -24.62 67.88 24.05
CA PRO A 2 -23.19 67.81 24.34
C PRO A 2 -22.49 66.93 23.34
N ARG A 3 -21.38 67.40 22.74
CA ARG A 3 -20.52 66.71 21.81
C ARG A 3 -19.65 65.70 22.58
N LEU A 4 -19.83 64.46 22.36
CA LEU A 4 -18.95 63.38 22.87
C LEU A 4 -17.54 63.50 22.26
N SER A 5 -16.50 63.51 23.09
CA SER A 5 -15.11 63.65 22.66
C SER A 5 -14.63 62.32 22.06
N ARG A 6 -13.70 62.40 21.08
CA ARG A 6 -13.07 61.21 20.42
C ARG A 6 -12.47 60.20 21.41
N ARG A 7 -12.11 60.62 22.61
CA ARG A 7 -11.57 59.81 23.67
C ARG A 7 -12.62 58.96 24.39
N GLN A 8 -13.90 59.41 24.39
CA GLN A 8 -15.02 58.63 24.97
C GLN A 8 -15.54 57.62 23.97
N LEU A 9 -15.47 57.90 22.65
CA LEU A 9 -15.81 56.91 21.59
C LEU A 9 -14.83 55.74 21.57
N LEU A 10 -13.52 55.98 21.80
CA LEU A 10 -12.51 54.95 21.85
C LEU A 10 -12.59 54.07 23.12
N LYS A 11 -13.09 54.58 24.21
CA LYS A 11 -13.29 53.76 25.43
C LYS A 11 -14.53 52.87 25.36
N THR A 12 -15.57 53.25 24.64
CA THR A 12 -16.75 52.41 24.40
C THR A 12 -16.52 51.34 23.33
N ALA A 13 -15.64 51.60 22.36
CA ALA A 13 -15.24 50.60 21.38
C ALA A 13 -14.31 49.50 21.95
N ALA A 14 -13.54 49.83 23.01
CA ALA A 14 -12.61 48.89 23.65
C ALA A 14 -13.30 47.91 24.64
N ILE A 15 -14.53 48.17 25.06
CA ILE A 15 -15.26 47.29 25.99
C ILE A 15 -16.21 46.34 25.26
N SER A 16 -16.58 46.60 24.01
CA SER A 16 -17.44 45.70 23.21
C SER A 16 -16.67 44.64 22.40
N THR A 17 -15.34 44.70 22.36
CA THR A 17 -14.49 43.67 21.67
C THR A 17 -13.89 42.64 22.62
N ALA A 18 -14.15 42.70 23.93
CA ALA A 18 -13.59 41.75 24.90
C ALA A 18 -14.56 40.64 25.33
N LEU A 19 -15.74 40.51 24.72
CA LEU A 19 -16.77 39.55 25.14
C LEU A 19 -17.25 38.59 24.05
N SER A 20 -16.44 38.34 22.98
CA SER A 20 -16.83 37.32 21.97
C SER A 20 -15.66 36.57 21.32
N THR A 21 -14.62 36.25 22.08
CA THR A 21 -13.66 35.23 21.68
C THR A 21 -13.45 34.25 22.81
N VAL A 22 -14.50 33.60 23.25
CA VAL A 22 -14.36 32.20 23.67
C VAL A 22 -14.17 31.46 22.35
N PRO A 23 -12.98 30.91 22.08
CA PRO A 23 -12.89 30.00 20.94
C PRO A 23 -13.91 28.90 21.23
N ALA A 24 -14.94 28.76 20.38
CA ALA A 24 -15.73 27.56 20.36
C ALA A 24 -14.70 26.41 20.35
N PRO A 25 -14.79 25.44 21.26
CA PRO A 25 -13.94 24.28 21.15
C PRO A 25 -14.14 23.82 19.70
N LEU A 26 -13.08 23.82 18.89
CA LEU A 26 -13.07 23.04 17.66
C LEU A 26 -13.43 21.64 18.16
N LEU A 27 -14.71 21.28 18.01
CA LEU A 27 -15.16 19.92 18.17
C LEU A 27 -14.30 19.15 17.18
N ALA A 28 -13.26 18.50 17.68
CA ALA A 28 -12.51 17.55 16.89
C ALA A 28 -13.56 16.62 16.31
N ALA A 29 -13.76 16.67 15.00
CA ALA A 29 -14.73 15.83 14.34
C ALA A 29 -14.49 14.42 14.84
N SER A 30 -15.52 13.76 15.38
CA SER A 30 -15.39 12.42 15.94
C SER A 30 -14.93 11.53 14.79
N ARG A 31 -13.73 10.97 14.90
CA ARG A 31 -13.20 10.03 13.90
C ARG A 31 -14.18 8.87 13.73
N GLU A 32 -14.32 8.39 12.51
CA GLU A 32 -15.10 7.20 12.24
C GLU A 32 -14.33 5.92 12.62
N LYS A 33 -15.05 4.85 12.91
CA LYS A 33 -14.44 3.57 13.20
C LYS A 33 -13.88 2.95 11.92
N LEU A 34 -12.67 2.37 12.02
CA LEU A 34 -12.06 1.64 10.91
C LEU A 34 -12.99 0.53 10.40
N VAL A 35 -13.24 0.51 9.10
CA VAL A 35 -13.88 -0.61 8.43
C VAL A 35 -12.82 -1.64 8.08
N VAL A 36 -12.95 -2.85 8.62
CA VAL A 36 -12.07 -3.97 8.27
C VAL A 36 -12.65 -4.67 7.04
N PRO A 37 -11.88 -4.84 5.93
CA PRO A 37 -12.37 -5.54 4.75
C PRO A 37 -12.87 -6.95 5.09
N PRO A 38 -13.94 -7.45 4.45
CA PRO A 38 -14.40 -8.82 4.66
C PRO A 38 -13.30 -9.84 4.39
N LEU A 39 -13.21 -10.90 5.19
CA LEU A 39 -12.24 -11.98 5.03
C LEU A 39 -12.83 -13.12 4.22
N ILE A 40 -12.14 -13.52 3.15
CA ILE A 40 -12.38 -14.78 2.44
C ILE A 40 -11.25 -15.75 2.78
N GLU A 41 -11.51 -16.70 3.68
CA GLU A 41 -10.60 -17.82 3.91
C GLU A 41 -10.81 -18.88 2.83
N VAL A 42 -9.73 -19.19 2.11
CA VAL A 42 -9.79 -20.16 1.02
C VAL A 42 -9.94 -21.57 1.57
N ARG A 43 -11.03 -22.22 1.20
CA ARG A 43 -11.34 -23.61 1.57
C ARG A 43 -11.19 -24.52 0.36
N ARG A 44 -10.65 -25.72 0.57
CA ARG A 44 -10.46 -26.72 -0.49
C ARG A 44 -11.73 -26.92 -1.30
N GLY A 45 -11.62 -26.78 -2.62
CA GLY A 45 -12.70 -27.01 -3.58
C GLY A 45 -13.64 -25.84 -3.80
N ARG A 46 -13.65 -24.80 -2.98
CA ARG A 46 -14.50 -23.60 -3.16
C ARG A 46 -13.79 -22.55 -4.00
N PRO A 47 -14.46 -21.98 -5.02
CA PRO A 47 -13.89 -20.87 -5.78
C PRO A 47 -13.89 -19.57 -4.97
N ILE A 48 -12.88 -18.74 -5.21
CA ILE A 48 -12.82 -17.35 -4.78
C ILE A 48 -13.46 -16.52 -5.89
N VAL A 49 -14.64 -15.99 -5.63
CA VAL A 49 -15.37 -15.16 -6.60
C VAL A 49 -15.02 -13.69 -6.35
N LEU A 50 -14.55 -13.01 -7.39
CA LEU A 50 -14.24 -11.58 -7.38
C LEU A 50 -15.01 -10.92 -8.54
N THR A 51 -16.17 -10.40 -8.23
CA THR A 51 -17.00 -9.64 -9.18
C THR A 51 -16.67 -8.16 -9.08
N MET A 52 -16.08 -7.60 -10.12
CA MET A 52 -15.80 -6.17 -10.23
C MET A 52 -17.09 -5.45 -10.65
N GLN A 53 -17.51 -4.46 -9.86
CA GLN A 53 -18.78 -3.76 -10.10
C GLN A 53 -18.79 -2.34 -9.55
N GLU A 54 -19.75 -1.56 -10.02
CA GLU A 54 -20.08 -0.26 -9.46
C GLU A 54 -20.97 -0.41 -8.23
N MET A 55 -20.84 0.53 -7.30
CA MET A 55 -21.70 0.65 -6.12
C MET A 55 -21.74 2.08 -5.63
N ASN A 56 -22.71 2.41 -4.79
CA ASN A 56 -22.76 3.69 -4.10
C ASN A 56 -22.08 3.57 -2.73
N TYR A 57 -21.27 4.57 -2.40
CA TYR A 57 -20.50 4.60 -1.14
C TYR A 57 -20.26 6.03 -0.67
N LEU A 58 -20.20 6.22 0.65
CA LEU A 58 -19.89 7.52 1.30
C LEU A 58 -18.38 7.69 1.46
N LEU A 59 -17.64 7.81 0.35
CA LEU A 59 -16.19 7.79 0.37
C LEU A 59 -15.57 9.07 0.99
N ASP A 60 -16.22 10.22 0.80
CA ASP A 60 -15.82 11.48 1.43
C ASP A 60 -16.47 11.71 2.80
N GLY A 61 -17.24 10.74 3.29
CA GLY A 61 -17.97 10.81 4.55
C GLY A 61 -19.28 11.63 4.49
N SER A 62 -19.61 12.24 3.35
CA SER A 62 -20.75 13.14 3.21
C SER A 62 -21.67 12.83 2.04
N HIS A 63 -21.11 12.47 0.89
CA HIS A 63 -21.85 12.28 -0.36
C HIS A 63 -21.86 10.81 -0.77
N ASN A 64 -23.06 10.34 -1.13
CA ASN A 64 -23.24 8.99 -1.66
C ASN A 64 -22.93 8.99 -3.15
N VAL A 65 -21.72 8.56 -3.53
CA VAL A 65 -21.22 8.61 -4.90
C VAL A 65 -20.95 7.23 -5.45
N THR A 66 -20.99 7.09 -6.79
CA THR A 66 -20.64 5.83 -7.44
C THR A 66 -19.15 5.61 -7.40
N VAL A 67 -18.73 4.51 -6.80
CA VAL A 67 -17.34 4.00 -6.73
C VAL A 67 -17.27 2.62 -7.35
N TRP A 68 -16.06 2.06 -7.48
CA TRP A 68 -15.85 0.69 -7.92
C TRP A 68 -15.33 -0.17 -6.78
N GLY A 69 -15.44 -1.48 -6.94
CA GLY A 69 -14.91 -2.43 -5.98
C GLY A 69 -15.28 -3.87 -6.34
N PHE A 70 -15.22 -4.72 -5.33
CA PHE A 70 -15.46 -6.15 -5.52
C PHE A 70 -16.59 -6.64 -4.62
N ASN A 71 -17.46 -7.49 -5.17
CA ASN A 71 -18.53 -8.19 -4.44
C ASN A 71 -19.46 -7.24 -3.66
N GLY A 72 -19.68 -6.03 -4.15
CA GLY A 72 -20.57 -5.04 -3.51
C GLY A 72 -19.92 -4.22 -2.39
N ASN A 73 -18.60 -4.27 -2.23
CA ASN A 73 -17.86 -3.46 -1.26
C ASN A 73 -16.89 -2.51 -1.97
N TYR A 74 -16.72 -1.31 -1.41
CA TYR A 74 -15.59 -0.46 -1.79
C TYR A 74 -14.30 -1.16 -1.39
N LEU A 75 -13.33 -1.18 -2.30
CA LEU A 75 -12.19 -2.09 -2.25
C LEU A 75 -12.64 -3.56 -2.36
N GLY A 76 -11.71 -4.48 -2.19
CA GLY A 76 -11.96 -5.90 -2.24
C GLY A 76 -11.82 -6.57 -0.87
N PRO A 77 -12.42 -7.75 -0.70
CA PRO A 77 -12.20 -8.56 0.50
C PRO A 77 -10.72 -8.92 0.65
N THR A 78 -10.27 -9.07 1.88
CA THR A 78 -8.97 -9.71 2.14
C THR A 78 -9.10 -11.21 1.87
N ILE A 79 -8.26 -11.74 1.00
CA ILE A 79 -8.20 -13.16 0.71
C ILE A 79 -7.08 -13.77 1.52
N LYS A 80 -7.37 -14.86 2.25
CA LYS A 80 -6.38 -15.59 3.04
C LYS A 80 -6.30 -17.04 2.57
N ILE A 81 -5.10 -17.48 2.19
CA ILE A 81 -4.83 -18.81 1.65
C ILE A 81 -3.58 -19.41 2.27
N LYS A 82 -3.54 -20.75 2.38
CA LYS A 82 -2.37 -21.47 2.87
C LYS A 82 -1.43 -21.82 1.71
N SER A 83 -0.13 -21.70 1.94
CA SER A 83 0.91 -22.29 1.11
C SER A 83 0.67 -23.80 0.95
N GLY A 84 0.99 -24.37 -0.20
CA GLY A 84 0.67 -25.75 -0.56
C GLY A 84 -0.79 -25.96 -1.02
N SER A 85 -1.59 -24.89 -1.14
CA SER A 85 -2.97 -24.95 -1.60
C SER A 85 -3.13 -24.49 -3.04
N PHE A 86 -4.35 -24.67 -3.60
CA PHE A 86 -4.74 -24.14 -4.90
C PHE A 86 -5.80 -23.06 -4.75
N ALA A 87 -5.55 -21.88 -5.34
CA ALA A 87 -6.53 -20.83 -5.48
C ALA A 87 -7.38 -21.10 -6.74
N LYS A 88 -8.64 -21.49 -6.57
CA LYS A 88 -9.63 -21.54 -7.66
C LYS A 88 -10.26 -20.15 -7.77
N LEU A 89 -9.77 -19.33 -8.66
CA LEU A 89 -10.28 -17.98 -8.88
C LEU A 89 -11.45 -17.99 -9.83
N ASN A 90 -12.36 -17.02 -9.68
CA ASN A 90 -13.41 -16.72 -10.64
C ASN A 90 -13.58 -15.19 -10.67
N TYR A 91 -12.92 -14.56 -11.63
CA TYR A 91 -13.05 -13.14 -11.90
C TYR A 91 -14.24 -12.91 -12.81
N HIS A 92 -15.10 -11.95 -12.49
CA HIS A 92 -16.22 -11.53 -13.33
C HIS A 92 -16.26 -10.00 -13.44
N ASN A 93 -16.31 -9.49 -14.67
CA ASN A 93 -16.32 -8.05 -14.92
C ASN A 93 -17.74 -7.54 -15.23
N ASN A 94 -18.38 -6.86 -14.28
CA ASN A 94 -19.64 -6.14 -14.44
C ASN A 94 -19.46 -4.63 -14.67
N LEU A 95 -18.22 -4.14 -14.72
CA LEU A 95 -17.95 -2.71 -14.97
C LEU A 95 -18.19 -2.35 -16.43
N PRO A 96 -18.46 -1.07 -16.73
CA PRO A 96 -18.63 -0.61 -18.12
C PRO A 96 -17.35 -0.63 -18.94
N GLN A 97 -16.17 -0.74 -18.29
CA GLN A 97 -14.86 -0.79 -18.93
C GLN A 97 -14.27 -2.20 -18.91
N SER A 98 -13.35 -2.48 -19.85
CA SER A 98 -12.52 -3.68 -19.78
C SER A 98 -11.55 -3.59 -18.62
N VAL A 99 -11.29 -4.70 -17.93
CA VAL A 99 -10.40 -4.79 -16.79
C VAL A 99 -9.45 -5.97 -16.94
N ALA A 100 -8.17 -5.75 -16.67
CA ALA A 100 -7.20 -6.80 -16.39
C ALA A 100 -6.88 -6.76 -14.89
N LEU A 101 -6.77 -7.91 -14.25
CA LEU A 101 -6.38 -8.02 -12.85
C LEU A 101 -5.05 -8.75 -12.71
N SER A 102 -4.25 -8.32 -11.76
CA SER A 102 -3.07 -9.06 -11.30
C SER A 102 -3.04 -9.14 -9.77
N ILE A 103 -2.34 -10.15 -9.26
CA ILE A 103 -2.02 -10.26 -7.83
C ILE A 103 -0.53 -9.98 -7.70
N GLN A 104 -0.19 -8.74 -7.34
CA GLN A 104 1.21 -8.35 -7.15
C GLN A 104 1.81 -9.09 -5.95
N GLY A 105 2.99 -9.66 -6.14
CA GLY A 105 3.67 -10.53 -5.18
C GLY A 105 3.39 -12.01 -5.33
N LEU A 106 2.39 -12.40 -6.11
CA LEU A 106 2.10 -13.80 -6.36
C LEU A 106 3.20 -14.42 -7.24
N GLN A 107 3.76 -15.52 -6.78
CA GLN A 107 4.73 -16.32 -7.53
C GLN A 107 3.99 -17.40 -8.33
N ALA A 108 3.63 -17.09 -9.57
CA ALA A 108 2.92 -17.97 -10.50
C ALA A 108 3.46 -17.79 -11.92
N SER A 109 3.26 -18.78 -12.79
CA SER A 109 3.63 -18.65 -14.21
C SER A 109 2.82 -17.52 -14.89
N GLY A 110 3.38 -16.95 -15.97
CA GLY A 110 2.74 -15.84 -16.68
C GLY A 110 1.31 -16.15 -17.12
N GLU A 111 1.02 -17.38 -17.54
CA GLU A 111 -0.31 -17.82 -17.96
C GLU A 111 -1.35 -17.79 -16.83
N LEU A 112 -0.91 -18.01 -15.58
CA LEU A 112 -1.76 -18.04 -14.39
C LEU A 112 -1.76 -16.70 -13.63
N PHE A 113 -0.75 -15.86 -13.87
CA PHE A 113 -0.60 -14.57 -13.23
C PHE A 113 -1.72 -13.59 -13.65
N GLY A 114 -2.20 -13.68 -14.89
CA GLY A 114 -3.17 -12.73 -15.46
C GLY A 114 -2.50 -11.47 -15.97
N GLY A 115 -2.66 -10.37 -15.23
CA GLY A 115 -2.05 -9.09 -15.60
C GLY A 115 -2.56 -8.55 -16.93
N ALA A 116 -1.75 -7.70 -17.56
CA ALA A 116 -2.11 -6.99 -18.80
C ALA A 116 -2.45 -7.91 -19.99
N ALA A 117 -1.99 -9.16 -19.98
CA ALA A 117 -2.27 -10.14 -21.04
C ALA A 117 -3.68 -10.73 -20.96
N LYS A 118 -4.38 -10.57 -19.82
CA LYS A 118 -5.72 -11.16 -19.61
C LYS A 118 -6.78 -10.09 -19.35
N ILE A 119 -7.30 -9.53 -20.44
CA ILE A 119 -8.33 -8.49 -20.39
C ILE A 119 -9.70 -9.13 -20.39
N LEU A 120 -10.57 -8.70 -19.47
CA LEU A 120 -11.98 -9.08 -19.38
C LEU A 120 -12.86 -7.91 -19.80
N LYS A 121 -13.64 -8.07 -20.85
CA LYS A 121 -14.68 -7.11 -21.24
C LYS A 121 -15.86 -7.22 -20.27
N LYS A 122 -16.78 -6.25 -20.32
CA LYS A 122 -18.04 -6.31 -19.56
C LYS A 122 -18.77 -7.63 -19.80
N GLY A 123 -19.14 -8.32 -18.72
CA GLY A 123 -19.82 -9.61 -18.74
C GLY A 123 -18.91 -10.83 -18.90
N GLU A 124 -17.60 -10.64 -19.17
CA GLU A 124 -16.67 -11.73 -19.30
C GLU A 124 -16.16 -12.22 -17.95
N SER A 125 -15.75 -13.49 -17.92
CA SER A 125 -15.16 -14.16 -16.74
C SER A 125 -13.88 -14.87 -17.09
N TRP A 126 -13.03 -15.04 -16.07
CA TRP A 126 -11.82 -15.85 -16.14
C TRP A 126 -11.64 -16.64 -14.85
N ALA A 127 -11.40 -17.95 -14.96
CA ALA A 127 -11.38 -18.85 -13.82
C ALA A 127 -10.07 -19.70 -13.76
N PRO A 128 -8.91 -19.10 -13.46
CA PRO A 128 -7.68 -19.85 -13.33
C PRO A 128 -7.63 -20.64 -12.02
N ILE A 129 -6.86 -21.73 -12.02
CA ILE A 129 -6.49 -22.48 -10.83
C ILE A 129 -4.98 -22.28 -10.61
N VAL A 130 -4.64 -21.54 -9.57
CA VAL A 130 -3.26 -21.12 -9.29
C VAL A 130 -2.70 -21.91 -8.12
N PRO A 131 -1.60 -22.67 -8.27
CA PRO A 131 -0.90 -23.29 -7.16
C PRO A 131 -0.21 -22.20 -6.32
N ILE A 132 -0.31 -22.29 -5.01
CA ILE A 132 0.32 -21.35 -4.06
C ILE A 132 1.48 -22.09 -3.39
N GLU A 133 2.68 -21.94 -3.93
CA GLU A 133 3.88 -22.66 -3.46
C GLU A 133 4.85 -21.76 -2.68
N GLN A 134 4.58 -20.45 -2.65
CA GLN A 134 5.43 -19.48 -1.97
C GLN A 134 5.20 -19.47 -0.45
N PRO A 135 6.21 -19.05 0.35
CA PRO A 135 6.08 -18.82 1.80
C PRO A 135 5.04 -17.76 2.15
N ALA A 136 4.82 -17.58 3.47
CA ALA A 136 3.95 -16.52 3.99
C ALA A 136 4.33 -15.16 3.42
N ALA A 137 3.33 -14.44 2.90
CA ALA A 137 3.51 -13.18 2.21
C ALA A 137 2.27 -12.30 2.30
N SER A 138 2.47 -11.00 2.22
CA SER A 138 1.41 -10.02 2.02
C SER A 138 1.45 -9.53 0.57
N CYS A 139 0.54 -10.09 -0.25
CA CYS A 139 0.32 -9.69 -1.64
C CYS A 139 -0.91 -8.78 -1.73
N TRP A 140 -1.19 -8.23 -2.91
CA TRP A 140 -2.41 -7.50 -3.17
C TRP A 140 -2.86 -7.65 -4.62
N TYR A 141 -4.16 -7.66 -4.83
CA TYR A 141 -4.73 -7.69 -6.17
C TYR A 141 -5.24 -6.31 -6.57
N ARG A 142 -5.00 -5.94 -7.83
CA ARG A 142 -5.35 -4.65 -8.38
C ARG A 142 -5.63 -4.72 -9.87
N SER A 143 -6.12 -3.61 -10.42
CA SER A 143 -6.11 -3.45 -11.88
C SER A 143 -4.68 -3.45 -12.43
N ALA A 144 -4.52 -4.12 -13.55
CA ALA A 144 -3.31 -4.15 -14.39
C ALA A 144 -3.65 -3.83 -15.85
N THR A 145 -4.73 -3.10 -16.08
CA THR A 145 -5.17 -2.68 -17.41
C THR A 145 -4.23 -1.63 -17.95
N LEU A 146 -3.46 -1.95 -18.97
CA LEU A 146 -2.49 -1.02 -19.57
C LEU A 146 -3.15 0.33 -19.92
N ALA A 147 -2.46 1.42 -19.60
CA ALA A 147 -2.89 2.81 -19.76
C ALA A 147 -4.18 3.19 -19.00
N ASN A 148 -4.65 2.35 -18.07
CA ASN A 148 -5.85 2.61 -17.26
C ASN A 148 -5.80 1.99 -15.86
N SER A 149 -4.65 1.43 -15.46
CA SER A 149 -4.49 0.76 -14.16
C SER A 149 -4.63 1.75 -13.00
N ALA A 150 -4.09 2.97 -13.16
CA ALA A 150 -4.18 4.03 -12.18
C ALA A 150 -5.64 4.44 -11.90
N TYR A 151 -6.39 4.77 -12.97
CA TYR A 151 -7.78 5.16 -12.81
C TYR A 151 -8.62 4.07 -12.13
N GLN A 152 -8.50 2.83 -12.59
CA GLN A 152 -9.30 1.72 -12.08
C GLN A 152 -8.95 1.38 -10.62
N THR A 153 -7.67 1.45 -10.25
CA THR A 153 -7.22 1.27 -8.85
C THR A 153 -7.68 2.44 -7.96
N TYR A 154 -7.60 3.68 -8.46
CA TYR A 154 -8.10 4.87 -7.77
C TYR A 154 -9.61 4.82 -7.49
N ARG A 155 -10.38 4.24 -8.42
CA ARG A 155 -11.83 4.02 -8.27
C ARG A 155 -12.19 2.97 -7.23
N GLY A 156 -11.23 2.10 -6.80
CA GLY A 156 -11.41 1.10 -5.75
C GLY A 156 -11.08 -0.35 -6.13
N LEU A 157 -10.50 -0.60 -7.30
CA LEU A 157 -10.10 -1.96 -7.68
C LEU A 157 -8.77 -2.35 -7.02
N ALA A 158 -8.79 -2.54 -5.71
CA ALA A 158 -7.67 -3.01 -4.89
C ALA A 158 -8.16 -3.89 -3.72
N GLY A 159 -7.35 -4.86 -3.31
CA GLY A 159 -7.61 -5.68 -2.12
C GLY A 159 -6.38 -6.48 -1.69
N MET A 160 -6.32 -6.88 -0.42
CA MET A 160 -5.20 -7.64 0.11
C MET A 160 -5.34 -9.14 -0.16
N TRP A 161 -4.18 -9.79 -0.37
CA TRP A 161 -4.06 -11.22 -0.53
C TRP A 161 -2.97 -11.74 0.41
N LEU A 162 -3.35 -12.51 1.41
CA LEU A 162 -2.47 -13.00 2.46
C LEU A 162 -2.18 -14.48 2.26
N ILE A 163 -0.91 -14.84 2.25
CA ILE A 163 -0.47 -16.23 2.23
C ILE A 163 0.06 -16.58 3.61
N GLU A 164 -0.42 -17.67 4.18
CA GLU A 164 0.05 -18.24 5.44
C GLU A 164 0.76 -19.56 5.16
N ASP A 165 1.85 -19.81 5.87
CA ASP A 165 2.57 -21.08 5.89
C ASP A 165 2.63 -21.65 7.31
N GLU A 166 3.26 -22.80 7.46
CA GLU A 166 3.37 -23.48 8.74
C GLU A 166 4.11 -22.62 9.79
N GLN A 167 5.12 -21.85 9.36
CA GLN A 167 5.88 -20.99 10.24
C GLN A 167 5.05 -19.81 10.72
N SER A 168 4.35 -19.11 9.81
CA SER A 168 3.51 -17.96 10.16
C SER A 168 2.37 -18.34 11.10
N LEU A 169 1.82 -19.57 10.94
CA LEU A 169 0.76 -20.10 11.80
C LEU A 169 1.26 -20.50 13.20
N LYS A 170 2.54 -20.88 13.34
CA LYS A 170 3.18 -21.22 14.62
C LYS A 170 3.82 -20.03 15.31
N ALA A 171 4.00 -18.92 14.60
CA ALA A 171 4.60 -17.71 15.14
C ALA A 171 3.75 -17.14 16.29
N ASN A 172 4.41 -16.78 17.39
CA ASN A 172 3.74 -16.17 18.56
C ASN A 172 3.55 -14.65 18.31
N ILE A 173 2.72 -14.33 17.33
CA ILE A 173 2.36 -12.95 16.93
C ILE A 173 0.84 -12.82 16.83
N PRO A 174 0.28 -11.61 16.95
CA PRO A 174 -1.15 -11.35 16.72
C PRO A 174 -1.62 -11.91 15.40
N ASN A 175 -2.75 -12.65 15.41
CA ASN A 175 -3.22 -13.40 14.24
C ASN A 175 -4.75 -13.47 14.08
N LYS A 176 -5.50 -12.81 14.98
CA LYS A 176 -6.97 -12.74 14.88
C LYS A 176 -7.35 -11.59 13.95
N TYR A 177 -7.70 -11.93 12.71
CA TYR A 177 -8.08 -10.96 11.69
C TYR A 177 -9.17 -10.00 12.16
N GLY A 178 -8.94 -8.71 12.00
CA GLY A 178 -9.87 -7.64 12.41
C GLY A 178 -9.94 -7.38 13.91
N VAL A 179 -9.18 -8.11 14.73
CA VAL A 179 -9.14 -7.95 16.19
C VAL A 179 -7.76 -7.49 16.67
N ASP A 180 -6.72 -8.24 16.37
CA ASP A 180 -5.33 -7.93 16.68
C ASP A 180 -4.37 -8.07 15.46
N ASP A 181 -4.87 -8.59 14.33
CA ASP A 181 -4.22 -8.64 13.00
C ASP A 181 -5.06 -7.81 12.02
N ILE A 182 -4.64 -6.59 11.75
CA ILE A 182 -5.44 -5.54 11.12
C ILE A 182 -4.89 -5.19 9.73
N PRO A 183 -5.65 -5.44 8.65
CA PRO A 183 -5.28 -5.01 7.31
C PRO A 183 -5.57 -3.51 7.13
N LEU A 184 -4.61 -2.77 6.59
CA LEU A 184 -4.72 -1.35 6.30
C LEU A 184 -4.34 -1.08 4.85
N ILE A 185 -5.33 -0.78 4.01
CA ILE A 185 -5.14 -0.36 2.62
C ILE A 185 -5.15 1.17 2.60
N LEU A 186 -3.98 1.76 2.34
CA LEU A 186 -3.77 3.21 2.34
C LEU A 186 -3.98 3.75 0.92
N GLN A 187 -4.80 4.78 0.80
CA GLN A 187 -5.04 5.51 -0.44
C GLN A 187 -5.08 7.01 -0.14
N ASP A 188 -4.59 7.82 -1.05
CA ASP A 188 -4.80 9.26 -0.99
C ASP A 188 -5.73 9.70 -2.14
N MET A 189 -6.64 10.62 -1.83
CA MET A 189 -7.70 11.04 -2.74
C MET A 189 -7.92 12.54 -2.72
N GLU A 190 -8.50 13.03 -3.81
CA GLU A 190 -9.04 14.37 -3.92
C GLU A 190 -10.51 14.27 -4.35
N PHE A 191 -11.38 15.11 -3.79
CA PHE A 191 -12.81 15.12 -4.10
C PHE A 191 -13.23 16.50 -4.59
N ASN A 192 -14.25 16.54 -5.46
CA ASN A 192 -14.95 17.78 -5.80
C ASN A 192 -16.01 18.10 -4.74
N ASN A 193 -16.73 19.20 -4.93
CA ASN A 193 -17.77 19.66 -4.00
C ASN A 193 -18.97 18.70 -3.88
N ASP A 194 -19.16 17.81 -4.86
CA ASP A 194 -20.22 16.79 -4.88
C ASP A 194 -19.73 15.43 -4.32
N GLY A 195 -18.53 15.37 -3.76
CA GLY A 195 -17.91 14.17 -3.20
C GLY A 195 -17.39 13.18 -4.24
N LEU A 196 -17.34 13.54 -5.53
CA LEU A 196 -16.80 12.68 -6.58
C LEU A 196 -15.28 12.68 -6.55
N GLN A 197 -14.69 11.49 -6.71
CA GLN A 197 -13.24 11.33 -6.83
C GLN A 197 -12.71 12.09 -8.04
N LEU A 198 -11.80 13.03 -7.82
CA LEU A 198 -11.10 13.76 -8.87
C LEU A 198 -9.86 12.97 -9.30
N PHE A 199 -9.85 12.52 -10.56
CA PHE A 199 -8.71 11.85 -11.17
C PHE A 199 -8.05 12.77 -12.19
N LYS A 200 -6.75 13.08 -11.99
CA LYS A 200 -5.98 14.00 -12.85
C LYS A 200 -5.07 13.21 -13.79
N GLN A 201 -5.61 12.67 -14.86
CA GLN A 201 -4.96 11.74 -15.79
C GLN A 201 -3.58 12.22 -16.32
N ASN A 202 -3.38 13.52 -16.46
CA ASN A 202 -2.14 14.08 -17.04
C ASN A 202 -1.12 14.54 -15.99
N GLN A 203 -1.28 14.11 -14.73
CA GLN A 203 -0.38 14.46 -13.63
C GLN A 203 0.35 13.20 -13.12
N PRO A 204 1.55 12.88 -13.62
CA PRO A 204 2.26 11.65 -13.27
C PRO A 204 2.62 11.53 -11.79
N HIS A 205 2.65 12.65 -11.08
CA HIS A 205 2.90 12.72 -9.63
C HIS A 205 1.67 13.15 -8.86
N PHE A 206 0.47 12.82 -9.36
CA PHE A 206 -0.78 13.15 -8.67
C PHE A 206 -0.82 12.54 -7.27
N VAL A 207 -0.99 13.40 -6.28
CA VAL A 207 -1.23 13.04 -4.88
C VAL A 207 -2.50 13.75 -4.40
N GLY A 208 -3.39 13.00 -3.76
CA GLY A 208 -4.61 13.55 -3.16
C GLY A 208 -4.31 14.28 -1.84
N ASN A 209 -5.21 15.12 -1.38
CA ASN A 209 -5.08 15.87 -0.14
C ASN A 209 -5.81 15.22 1.05
N ARG A 210 -6.55 14.15 0.84
CA ARG A 210 -7.24 13.36 1.87
C ARG A 210 -6.71 11.94 1.89
N LEU A 211 -6.41 11.44 3.08
CA LEU A 211 -5.89 10.10 3.29
C LEU A 211 -7.02 9.17 3.75
N LEU A 212 -7.24 8.12 3.01
CA LEU A 212 -8.22 7.08 3.32
C LEU A 212 -7.53 5.78 3.70
N VAL A 213 -8.06 5.14 4.71
CA VAL A 213 -7.64 3.80 5.17
C VAL A 213 -8.84 2.88 5.12
N ASN A 214 -8.78 1.86 4.28
CA ASN A 214 -9.92 0.98 4.00
C ASN A 214 -11.20 1.74 3.58
N GLY A 215 -11.05 2.92 2.95
CA GLY A 215 -12.14 3.77 2.51
C GLY A 215 -12.67 4.75 3.57
N ILE A 216 -12.04 4.87 4.73
CA ILE A 216 -12.42 5.82 5.80
C ILE A 216 -11.26 6.80 6.04
N GLU A 217 -11.58 8.09 6.17
CA GLU A 217 -10.58 9.12 6.46
C GLU A 217 -10.19 9.12 7.95
N ALA A 218 -8.89 9.01 8.21
CA ALA A 218 -8.31 9.09 9.55
C ALA A 218 -9.09 8.29 10.62
N PRO A 219 -9.35 6.99 10.41
CA PRO A 219 -10.20 6.20 11.29
C PRO A 219 -9.59 5.94 12.66
N TYR A 220 -10.43 5.50 13.62
CA TYR A 220 -9.97 4.93 14.87
C TYR A 220 -10.30 3.44 14.96
N LEU A 221 -9.52 2.72 15.77
CA LEU A 221 -9.78 1.31 16.12
C LEU A 221 -9.57 1.10 17.61
N GLU A 222 -10.55 0.47 18.25
CA GLU A 222 -10.43 0.02 19.63
C GLU A 222 -9.79 -1.36 19.68
N VAL A 223 -8.74 -1.51 20.49
CA VAL A 223 -7.93 -2.73 20.60
C VAL A 223 -7.74 -3.14 22.07
N ALA A 224 -7.52 -4.42 22.32
CA ALA A 224 -7.10 -4.89 23.62
C ALA A 224 -5.67 -4.42 23.94
N ARG A 225 -5.31 -4.27 25.23
CA ARG A 225 -3.94 -3.98 25.64
C ARG A 225 -3.03 -5.15 25.31
N GLY A 226 -1.92 -4.87 24.65
CA GLY A 226 -0.99 -5.87 24.14
C GLY A 226 -0.36 -5.45 22.81
N TRP A 227 0.21 -6.40 22.10
CA TRP A 227 0.77 -6.19 20.78
C TRP A 227 -0.33 -6.29 19.72
N ILE A 228 -0.32 -5.35 18.77
CA ILE A 228 -1.25 -5.29 17.63
C ILE A 228 -0.43 -5.39 16.36
N ARG A 229 -0.81 -6.28 15.44
CA ARG A 229 -0.21 -6.43 14.12
C ARG A 229 -0.97 -5.58 13.12
N LEU A 230 -0.28 -4.68 12.46
CA LEU A 230 -0.81 -3.89 11.35
C LEU A 230 -0.19 -4.39 10.05
N ARG A 231 -1.03 -4.80 9.11
CA ARG A 231 -0.62 -5.20 7.76
C ARG A 231 -0.87 -4.04 6.82
N LEU A 232 0.19 -3.38 6.43
CA LEU A 232 0.18 -2.14 5.67
C LEU A 232 0.29 -2.45 4.18
N LEU A 233 -0.59 -1.85 3.37
CA LEU A 233 -0.51 -1.80 1.92
C LEU A 233 -0.59 -0.35 1.48
N ASN A 234 0.39 0.15 0.75
CA ASN A 234 0.27 1.42 0.06
C ASN A 234 -0.38 1.20 -1.32
N ALA A 235 -1.68 1.46 -1.43
CA ALA A 235 -2.45 1.40 -2.67
C ALA A 235 -2.68 2.79 -3.31
N SER A 236 -1.89 3.81 -2.92
CA SER A 236 -1.87 5.13 -3.55
C SER A 236 -1.23 5.07 -4.93
N LEU A 237 -1.60 6.00 -5.80
CA LEU A 237 -1.08 6.05 -7.17
C LEU A 237 0.40 6.46 -7.24
N ALA A 238 0.78 7.48 -6.43
CA ALA A 238 2.11 8.08 -6.47
C ALA A 238 2.70 8.41 -5.09
N ARG A 239 1.87 8.52 -4.04
CA ARG A 239 2.31 8.95 -2.71
C ARG A 239 3.11 7.87 -2.00
N ALA A 240 4.32 8.20 -1.57
CA ALA A 240 5.05 7.44 -0.55
C ALA A 240 4.71 7.96 0.84
N TYR A 241 4.51 7.08 1.81
CA TYR A 241 4.21 7.42 3.20
C TYR A 241 5.46 7.25 4.07
N ASP A 242 5.78 8.22 4.92
CA ASP A 242 6.77 8.13 6.00
C ASP A 242 6.03 7.86 7.31
N LEU A 243 5.82 6.59 7.61
CA LEU A 243 4.98 6.10 8.71
C LEU A 243 5.73 6.13 10.04
N ARG A 244 5.09 6.65 11.09
CA ARG A 244 5.60 6.66 12.47
C ARG A 244 4.46 6.76 13.48
N LEU A 245 4.73 6.46 14.73
CA LEU A 245 3.81 6.74 15.81
C LEU A 245 3.93 8.19 16.28
N ASP A 246 2.83 8.82 16.62
CA ASP A 246 2.76 10.24 17.01
C ASP A 246 3.35 10.53 18.40
N ASN A 247 3.63 9.49 19.18
CA ASN A 247 4.29 9.54 20.49
C ASN A 247 5.79 9.18 20.43
N ASP A 248 6.38 9.07 19.21
CA ASP A 248 7.77 8.70 18.95
C ASP A 248 8.20 7.31 19.46
N GLN A 249 7.23 6.45 19.83
CA GLN A 249 7.49 5.06 20.17
C GLN A 249 7.96 4.28 18.93
N GLU A 250 8.82 3.29 19.16
CA GLU A 250 9.29 2.38 18.11
C GLU A 250 8.22 1.35 17.75
N MET A 251 8.18 1.01 16.47
CA MET A 251 7.40 -0.09 15.91
C MET A 251 8.34 -1.25 15.62
N LEU A 252 7.85 -2.48 15.69
CA LEU A 252 8.63 -3.65 15.26
C LEU A 252 8.23 -4.03 13.84
N LEU A 253 9.11 -3.80 12.87
CA LEU A 253 8.97 -4.31 11.50
C LEU A 253 9.28 -5.80 11.51
N ILE A 254 8.30 -6.64 11.15
CA ILE A 254 8.41 -8.09 11.16
C ILE A 254 8.43 -8.72 9.77
N ALA A 255 7.78 -8.10 8.79
CA ALA A 255 7.73 -8.61 7.42
C ALA A 255 7.68 -7.47 6.41
N GLN A 256 8.15 -7.76 5.22
CA GLN A 256 8.00 -6.91 4.03
C GLN A 256 7.35 -7.76 2.92
N ASP A 257 6.86 -7.15 1.89
CA ASP A 257 6.15 -7.70 0.73
C ASP A 257 5.95 -9.23 0.72
N LEU A 258 7.02 -10.00 0.55
CA LEU A 258 6.99 -11.42 0.27
C LEU A 258 7.54 -12.31 1.40
N GLY A 259 7.74 -11.77 2.59
CA GLY A 259 8.19 -12.61 3.69
C GLY A 259 8.60 -11.89 4.96
N PHE A 260 8.81 -12.67 5.99
CA PHE A 260 9.35 -12.20 7.26
C PHE A 260 10.82 -11.78 7.14
N LEU A 261 11.23 -10.82 7.95
CA LEU A 261 12.63 -10.57 8.26
C LEU A 261 13.18 -11.74 9.11
N PRO A 262 14.47 -12.10 8.99
CA PRO A 262 15.05 -13.11 9.88
C PRO A 262 14.93 -12.75 11.36
N LYS A 263 14.97 -11.46 11.65
CA LYS A 263 14.76 -10.88 12.99
C LYS A 263 13.95 -9.61 12.88
N ALA A 264 12.96 -9.44 13.75
CA ALA A 264 12.20 -8.19 13.80
C ALA A 264 13.13 -7.00 14.06
N LYS A 265 12.90 -5.92 13.33
CA LYS A 265 13.68 -4.68 13.40
C LYS A 265 12.86 -3.59 14.10
N SER A 266 13.43 -3.01 15.17
CA SER A 266 12.86 -1.82 15.80
C SER A 266 13.09 -0.61 14.92
N VAL A 267 12.04 0.13 14.60
CA VAL A 267 12.08 1.30 13.72
C VAL A 267 11.21 2.44 14.29
N LYS A 268 11.72 3.67 14.21
CA LYS A 268 10.96 4.89 14.57
C LYS A 268 10.13 5.40 13.39
N SER A 269 10.57 5.09 12.17
CA SER A 269 9.83 5.42 10.96
C SER A 269 10.05 4.36 9.89
N LEU A 270 9.07 4.26 8.98
CA LEU A 270 9.07 3.33 7.87
C LEU A 270 8.55 4.03 6.61
N VAL A 271 9.38 4.12 5.57
CA VAL A 271 8.90 4.59 4.26
C VAL A 271 8.21 3.44 3.55
N LEU A 272 7.01 3.70 3.04
CA LEU A 272 6.20 2.75 2.29
C LEU A 272 5.83 3.39 0.94
N SER A 273 6.48 2.96 -0.14
CA SER A 273 6.22 3.45 -1.50
C SER A 273 4.97 2.81 -2.11
N PRO A 274 4.39 3.36 -3.19
CA PRO A 274 3.26 2.75 -3.88
C PRO A 274 3.52 1.27 -4.18
N GLY A 275 2.57 0.41 -3.86
CA GLY A 275 2.65 -1.04 -4.06
C GLY A 275 3.48 -1.81 -3.02
N GLU A 276 4.24 -1.15 -2.14
CA GLU A 276 4.91 -1.84 -1.02
C GLU A 276 3.94 -2.26 0.07
N ARG A 277 4.26 -3.38 0.71
CA ARG A 277 3.57 -3.92 1.89
C ARG A 277 4.57 -4.13 3.01
N ALA A 278 4.10 -3.92 4.23
CA ALA A 278 4.88 -4.16 5.42
C ALA A 278 3.98 -4.65 6.56
N GLU A 279 4.55 -5.40 7.47
CA GLU A 279 3.87 -5.80 8.69
C GLU A 279 4.64 -5.28 9.89
N ILE A 280 3.93 -4.53 10.73
CA ILE A 280 4.49 -3.95 11.95
C ILE A 280 3.72 -4.40 13.18
N LEU A 281 4.41 -4.47 14.31
CA LEU A 281 3.76 -4.63 15.61
C LEU A 281 3.85 -3.32 16.39
N VAL A 282 2.72 -2.93 16.97
CA VAL A 282 2.57 -1.77 17.86
C VAL A 282 2.27 -2.24 19.27
N ASN A 283 3.00 -1.73 20.25
CA ASN A 283 2.80 -2.09 21.66
C ASN A 283 1.79 -1.15 22.33
N MET A 284 0.64 -1.70 22.74
CA MET A 284 -0.45 -0.99 23.42
C MET A 284 -0.57 -1.34 24.90
N ASN A 285 0.44 -1.99 25.52
CA ASN A 285 0.34 -2.46 26.91
C ASN A 285 0.06 -1.33 27.91
N GLU A 286 0.78 -0.20 27.79
CA GLU A 286 0.75 0.91 28.77
C GLU A 286 0.23 2.22 28.13
N ILE A 287 -0.34 2.15 26.92
CA ILE A 287 -0.74 3.31 26.13
C ILE A 287 -2.25 3.27 25.95
N ASP A 288 -2.93 4.36 26.28
CA ASP A 288 -4.37 4.47 26.09
C ASP A 288 -4.72 4.83 24.64
N ASN A 289 -3.95 5.74 24.04
CA ASN A 289 -4.15 6.17 22.66
C ASN A 289 -2.81 6.44 21.99
N VAL A 290 -2.68 6.01 20.73
CA VAL A 290 -1.55 6.35 19.86
C VAL A 290 -2.02 6.37 18.41
N SER A 291 -1.50 7.29 17.62
CA SER A 291 -1.81 7.37 16.19
C SER A 291 -0.61 6.98 15.34
N LEU A 292 -0.84 6.08 14.39
CA LEU A 292 0.05 5.92 13.24
C LEU A 292 -0.20 7.11 12.30
N ILE A 293 0.85 7.84 11.98
CA ILE A 293 0.79 9.06 11.13
C ILE A 293 1.77 8.96 9.96
N SER A 294 1.54 9.77 8.92
CA SER A 294 2.49 9.94 7.82
C SER A 294 3.22 11.29 7.95
N GLY A 295 4.56 11.25 8.01
CA GLY A 295 5.39 12.44 8.21
C GLY A 295 5.48 12.88 9.67
N SER A 296 5.83 14.14 9.92
CA SER A 296 5.99 14.67 11.29
C SER A 296 4.64 14.95 11.96
N LYS A 297 4.63 14.90 13.30
CA LYS A 297 3.49 15.37 14.10
C LYS A 297 3.25 16.85 13.81
N ARG A 298 2.07 17.19 13.29
CA ARG A 298 1.73 18.56 12.96
C ARG A 298 1.23 19.32 14.19
N GLY A 299 1.91 20.42 14.51
CA GLY A 299 1.42 21.37 15.49
C GLY A 299 0.17 22.13 14.99
N LEU A 300 -0.54 22.78 15.92
CA LEU A 300 -1.71 23.61 15.57
C LEU A 300 -1.36 24.71 14.54
N TYR A 301 -0.16 25.27 14.64
CA TYR A 301 0.36 26.29 13.73
C TYR A 301 0.56 25.73 12.30
N ASP A 302 1.12 24.52 12.18
CA ASP A 302 1.31 23.89 10.88
C ASP A 302 -0.03 23.54 10.21
N LYS A 303 -1.00 23.07 10.99
CA LYS A 303 -2.37 22.84 10.50
C LYS A 303 -3.03 24.12 9.97
N MET A 304 -2.85 25.25 10.66
CA MET A 304 -3.38 26.55 10.22
C MET A 304 -2.64 27.09 8.99
N LYS A 305 -1.32 26.94 8.93
CA LYS A 305 -0.51 27.37 7.78
C LYS A 305 -0.87 26.59 6.52
N ASN A 306 -1.04 25.28 6.63
CA ASN A 306 -1.33 24.40 5.49
C ASN A 306 -2.75 24.61 4.94
N MET A 307 -3.70 24.98 5.79
CA MET A 307 -5.05 25.38 5.35
C MET A 307 -5.04 26.62 4.44
N LEU A 308 -3.95 27.41 4.46
CA LEU A 308 -3.83 28.66 3.74
C LEU A 308 -2.91 28.61 2.50
N ILE A 309 -2.05 27.58 2.33
CA ILE A 309 -0.90 27.69 1.42
C ILE A 309 -0.78 26.56 0.39
N SER A 310 -1.33 25.33 0.58
CA SER A 310 -1.08 24.22 -0.34
C SER A 310 -2.24 23.25 -0.47
N SER A 311 -2.65 22.99 -1.73
CA SER A 311 -3.67 21.99 -2.08
C SER A 311 -3.12 20.53 -2.06
N ASP A 312 -1.81 20.34 -2.05
CA ASP A 312 -1.18 19.01 -2.20
C ASP A 312 -0.80 18.35 -0.85
N GLU A 313 -0.94 19.09 0.25
CA GLU A 313 -0.71 18.56 1.59
C GLU A 313 -1.96 17.86 2.14
N LEU A 314 -1.75 16.75 2.85
CA LEU A 314 -2.83 16.04 3.55
C LEU A 314 -3.52 16.96 4.56
N ALA A 315 -4.84 17.02 4.52
CA ALA A 315 -5.65 17.76 5.49
C ALA A 315 -5.46 17.20 6.91
N ASP A 316 -5.45 15.87 7.05
CA ASP A 316 -5.04 15.12 8.24
C ASP A 316 -4.01 14.07 7.82
N ASN A 317 -2.89 13.99 8.53
CA ASN A 317 -1.84 13.00 8.28
C ASN A 317 -1.99 11.72 9.12
N THR A 318 -3.10 11.57 9.83
CA THR A 318 -3.40 10.36 10.60
C THR A 318 -3.78 9.21 9.69
N ILE A 319 -3.08 8.09 9.85
CA ILE A 319 -3.41 6.81 9.21
C ILE A 319 -4.47 6.08 10.06
N LEU A 320 -4.18 5.87 11.33
CA LEU A 320 -5.04 5.13 12.24
C LEU A 320 -4.79 5.58 13.68
N GLU A 321 -5.85 5.88 14.41
CA GLU A 321 -5.80 6.08 15.85
C GLU A 321 -6.15 4.76 16.57
N LEU A 322 -5.20 4.19 17.31
CA LEU A 322 -5.43 3.04 18.17
C LEU A 322 -5.86 3.49 19.55
N ARG A 323 -6.97 2.96 20.06
CA ARG A 323 -7.54 3.24 21.38
C ARG A 323 -7.58 1.95 22.20
N ALA A 324 -6.85 1.92 23.32
CA ALA A 324 -6.84 0.73 24.18
C ALA A 324 -8.16 0.58 24.94
N LYS A 325 -8.71 -0.63 24.90
CA LYS A 325 -9.76 -1.08 25.85
C LYS A 325 -9.14 -1.61 27.13
N GLY A 326 -9.93 -1.71 28.19
CA GLY A 326 -9.48 -2.26 29.48
C GLY A 326 -9.11 -3.75 29.44
N GLU A 327 -9.40 -4.46 28.37
CA GLU A 327 -9.12 -5.89 28.20
C GLU A 327 -7.64 -6.13 27.83
N MET A 328 -7.07 -7.22 28.36
CA MET A 328 -5.71 -7.66 28.01
C MET A 328 -5.75 -8.65 26.86
N SER A 329 -4.86 -8.45 25.88
CA SER A 329 -4.63 -9.41 24.80
C SER A 329 -3.85 -10.64 25.30
N ALA A 330 -4.00 -11.78 24.61
CA ALA A 330 -3.11 -12.92 24.78
C ALA A 330 -1.65 -12.59 24.43
N PHE A 331 -1.43 -11.59 23.56
CA PHE A 331 -0.13 -11.11 23.13
C PHE A 331 0.33 -9.88 23.93
N ASN A 332 0.35 -9.98 25.26
CA ASN A 332 0.76 -8.89 26.15
C ASN A 332 2.24 -8.93 26.56
N LYS A 333 2.95 -10.02 26.26
CA LYS A 333 4.40 -10.16 26.52
C LYS A 333 5.20 -9.82 25.27
N GLN A 334 6.46 -9.40 25.49
CA GLN A 334 7.39 -9.18 24.38
C GLN A 334 7.48 -10.44 23.51
N PRO A 335 7.12 -10.37 22.21
CA PRO A 335 7.21 -11.54 21.36
C PRO A 335 8.67 -11.90 21.07
N ASN A 336 8.96 -13.19 20.89
CA ASN A 336 10.21 -13.62 20.30
C ASN A 336 10.02 -13.60 18.77
N LEU A 337 10.77 -12.74 18.08
CA LEU A 337 10.54 -12.41 16.69
C LEU A 337 11.75 -12.75 15.83
N THR A 338 12.11 -14.02 15.85
CA THR A 338 13.04 -14.64 14.89
C THR A 338 12.25 -15.54 13.96
N PHE A 339 12.50 -15.41 12.66
CA PHE A 339 11.81 -16.20 11.64
C PHE A 339 12.83 -16.90 10.75
N GLU A 340 12.53 -18.14 10.35
CA GLU A 340 13.28 -18.82 9.33
C GLU A 340 12.91 -18.29 7.96
N THR A 341 13.88 -17.81 7.21
CA THR A 341 13.71 -17.33 5.83
C THR A 341 14.95 -17.66 5.02
N ASP A 342 14.75 -17.98 3.75
CA ASP A 342 15.82 -18.27 2.80
C ASP A 342 16.33 -17.00 2.08
N ALA A 343 15.76 -15.83 2.38
CA ALA A 343 16.16 -14.59 1.72
C ALA A 343 17.65 -14.25 1.89
N PRO A 344 18.28 -14.39 3.07
CA PRO A 344 19.72 -14.14 3.22
C PRO A 344 20.62 -15.08 2.42
N ALA A 345 20.17 -16.29 2.12
CA ALA A 345 20.97 -17.28 1.39
C ALA A 345 21.28 -16.84 -0.05
N ILE A 346 20.54 -15.88 -0.60
CA ILE A 346 20.79 -15.34 -1.95
C ILE A 346 22.14 -14.64 -2.06
N LEU A 347 22.66 -14.07 -0.97
CA LEU A 347 23.98 -13.40 -0.95
C LEU A 347 25.13 -14.34 -1.26
N GLN A 348 24.94 -15.64 -1.08
CA GLN A 348 25.95 -16.68 -1.30
C GLN A 348 25.83 -17.33 -2.69
N GLN A 349 24.82 -16.99 -3.46
CA GLN A 349 24.56 -17.60 -4.74
C GLN A 349 25.24 -16.85 -5.89
N ALA A 350 25.58 -17.56 -6.96
CA ALA A 350 26.23 -16.95 -8.11
C ALA A 350 25.27 -16.03 -8.88
N VAL A 351 25.75 -14.83 -9.17
CA VAL A 351 25.05 -13.87 -10.01
C VAL A 351 25.34 -14.18 -11.49
N ALA A 352 24.31 -14.58 -12.22
CA ALA A 352 24.44 -14.96 -13.63
C ALA A 352 24.69 -13.76 -14.55
N GLN A 353 24.11 -12.60 -14.22
CA GLN A 353 24.22 -11.37 -15.01
C GLN A 353 23.99 -10.15 -14.12
N THR A 354 24.61 -9.03 -14.50
CA THR A 354 24.31 -7.70 -13.94
C THR A 354 23.65 -6.85 -15.02
N ARG A 355 22.53 -6.19 -14.66
CA ARG A 355 21.82 -5.23 -15.54
C ARG A 355 21.72 -3.88 -14.86
N GLU A 356 21.71 -2.82 -15.67
CA GLU A 356 21.52 -1.44 -15.19
C GLU A 356 20.26 -0.84 -15.82
N PHE A 357 19.44 -0.21 -14.98
CA PHE A 357 18.21 0.46 -15.37
C PHE A 357 18.27 1.92 -14.93
N ASN A 358 18.25 2.80 -15.93
CA ASN A 358 18.16 4.25 -15.74
C ASN A 358 16.71 4.67 -15.91
N ILE A 359 16.09 5.12 -14.83
CA ILE A 359 14.67 5.47 -14.75
C ILE A 359 14.55 6.99 -14.80
N ASP A 360 14.08 7.51 -15.92
CA ASP A 360 13.73 8.92 -16.08
C ASP A 360 12.27 9.12 -15.63
N VAL A 361 12.12 9.46 -14.36
CA VAL A 361 10.81 9.63 -13.71
C VAL A 361 10.04 10.80 -14.31
N THR A 362 10.71 11.84 -14.75
CA THR A 362 10.09 13.04 -15.32
C THR A 362 9.43 12.75 -16.67
N ASN A 363 10.11 11.98 -17.53
CA ASN A 363 9.62 11.65 -18.87
C ASN A 363 8.90 10.28 -18.95
N GLY A 364 8.91 9.49 -17.86
CA GLY A 364 8.30 8.16 -17.81
C GLY A 364 9.02 7.15 -18.71
N LEU A 365 10.36 7.10 -18.65
CA LEU A 365 11.19 6.25 -19.49
C LEU A 365 12.07 5.32 -18.65
N ILE A 366 12.30 4.08 -19.15
CA ILE A 366 13.33 3.18 -18.65
C ILE A 366 14.37 2.99 -19.76
N ASN A 367 15.65 3.25 -19.47
CA ASN A 367 16.74 3.19 -20.45
C ASN A 367 16.42 3.97 -21.74
N GLN A 368 15.86 5.19 -21.58
CA GLN A 368 15.46 6.10 -22.67
C GLN A 368 14.34 5.56 -23.57
N ARG A 369 13.52 4.61 -23.10
CA ARG A 369 12.44 3.99 -23.87
C ARG A 369 11.14 4.02 -23.10
N ARG A 370 10.04 4.12 -23.83
CA ARG A 370 8.70 3.81 -23.35
C ARG A 370 8.36 2.37 -23.66
N PHE A 371 7.39 1.84 -22.94
CA PHE A 371 6.83 0.52 -23.15
C PHE A 371 6.39 0.27 -24.58
N ASP A 372 6.85 -0.85 -25.14
CA ASP A 372 6.34 -1.43 -26.39
C ASP A 372 5.99 -2.91 -26.11
N PRO A 373 4.71 -3.30 -26.11
CA PRO A 373 4.30 -4.67 -25.80
C PRO A 373 4.83 -5.73 -26.78
N ARG A 374 5.31 -5.31 -27.95
CA ARG A 374 5.90 -6.19 -28.97
C ARG A 374 7.37 -6.47 -28.72
N LYS A 375 7.99 -5.79 -27.77
CA LYS A 375 9.41 -5.86 -27.50
C LYS A 375 9.68 -6.44 -26.13
N VAL A 376 10.48 -7.49 -26.06
CA VAL A 376 11.00 -8.02 -24.80
C VAL A 376 12.25 -7.21 -24.42
N ASP A 377 12.23 -6.58 -23.25
CA ASP A 377 13.34 -5.75 -22.76
C ASP A 377 14.34 -6.60 -21.97
N VAL A 378 13.85 -7.62 -21.25
CA VAL A 378 14.67 -8.54 -20.47
C VAL A 378 14.27 -9.98 -20.77
N ILE A 379 15.26 -10.80 -21.08
CA ILE A 379 15.15 -12.27 -21.10
C ILE A 379 16.02 -12.79 -19.96
N ALA A 380 15.39 -13.48 -19.01
CA ALA A 380 16.06 -14.14 -17.89
C ALA A 380 15.84 -15.66 -17.94
N ARG A 381 16.67 -16.41 -17.22
CA ARG A 381 16.56 -17.88 -17.15
C ARG A 381 16.02 -18.29 -15.80
N LYS A 382 15.01 -19.17 -15.78
CA LYS A 382 14.49 -19.77 -14.54
C LYS A 382 15.60 -20.42 -13.72
N GLY A 383 15.55 -20.22 -12.40
CA GLY A 383 16.52 -20.74 -11.45
C GLY A 383 17.79 -19.91 -11.32
N THR A 384 17.93 -18.81 -12.08
CA THR A 384 19.10 -17.91 -11.99
C THR A 384 18.82 -16.70 -11.09
N ILE A 385 19.93 -16.06 -10.68
CA ILE A 385 19.92 -14.78 -9.97
C ILE A 385 20.64 -13.75 -10.83
N GLU A 386 20.03 -12.59 -10.93
CA GLU A 386 20.66 -11.43 -11.57
C GLU A 386 20.79 -10.29 -10.57
N ARG A 387 21.83 -9.48 -10.69
CA ARG A 387 21.95 -8.18 -9.99
C ARG A 387 21.38 -7.10 -10.88
N TRP A 388 20.38 -6.39 -10.37
CA TRP A 388 19.83 -5.22 -11.05
C TRP A 388 20.23 -3.95 -10.30
N ILE A 389 20.81 -3.01 -11.05
CA ILE A 389 21.23 -1.70 -10.56
C ILE A 389 20.19 -0.69 -11.03
N LEU A 390 19.50 -0.08 -10.09
CA LEU A 390 18.41 0.86 -10.35
C LEU A 390 18.92 2.29 -10.06
N ASN A 391 18.88 3.15 -11.07
CA ASN A 391 19.19 4.57 -10.97
C ASN A 391 17.94 5.36 -11.38
N ALA A 392 17.34 6.11 -10.47
CA ALA A 392 16.18 6.93 -10.75
C ALA A 392 16.53 8.43 -10.71
N SER A 393 16.00 9.20 -11.66
CA SER A 393 16.22 10.67 -11.71
C SER A 393 15.53 11.40 -10.55
N LEU A 394 14.45 10.84 -10.01
CA LEU A 394 13.72 11.27 -8.82
C LEU A 394 13.33 10.03 -8.01
N PRO A 395 13.09 10.14 -6.69
CA PRO A 395 12.64 9.02 -5.88
C PRO A 395 11.35 8.41 -6.43
N VAL A 396 11.34 7.08 -6.64
CA VAL A 396 10.21 6.34 -7.20
C VAL A 396 10.22 4.89 -6.70
N GLY A 397 9.05 4.28 -6.56
CA GLY A 397 8.95 2.84 -6.32
C GLY A 397 9.22 2.04 -7.61
N PHE A 398 9.87 0.88 -7.48
CA PHE A 398 10.15 -0.05 -8.58
C PHE A 398 9.65 -1.44 -8.22
N THR A 399 9.03 -2.14 -9.17
CA THR A 399 8.42 -3.45 -8.97
C THR A 399 8.74 -4.42 -10.09
N ILE A 400 8.71 -5.73 -9.78
CA ILE A 400 8.91 -6.81 -10.74
C ILE A 400 7.81 -7.85 -10.54
N GLN A 401 7.08 -8.18 -11.60
CA GLN A 401 6.08 -9.25 -11.57
C GLN A 401 6.73 -10.62 -11.75
N GLY A 402 6.19 -11.66 -11.10
CA GLY A 402 6.61 -13.06 -11.26
C GLY A 402 8.03 -13.38 -10.79
N ALA A 403 8.73 -12.42 -10.18
CA ALA A 403 10.03 -12.60 -9.58
C ALA A 403 10.04 -12.05 -8.15
N LYS A 404 11.03 -12.44 -7.38
CA LYS A 404 11.28 -11.91 -6.05
C LYS A 404 12.73 -11.45 -5.94
N PHE A 405 12.98 -10.49 -5.05
CA PHE A 405 14.34 -9.98 -4.85
C PHE A 405 14.60 -9.61 -3.39
N VAL A 406 15.86 -9.43 -3.07
CA VAL A 406 16.32 -8.74 -1.86
C VAL A 406 17.01 -7.45 -2.25
N VAL A 407 17.00 -6.47 -1.36
CA VAL A 407 17.77 -5.23 -1.55
C VAL A 407 19.18 -5.48 -1.00
N GLU A 408 20.18 -5.47 -1.92
CA GLU A 408 21.59 -5.69 -1.56
C GLU A 408 22.19 -4.38 -1.00
N SER A 409 21.90 -3.25 -1.66
CA SER A 409 22.37 -1.94 -1.19
C SER A 409 21.47 -0.79 -1.64
N GLN A 410 21.50 0.32 -0.88
CA GLN A 410 20.82 1.56 -1.24
C GLN A 410 21.69 2.77 -0.86
N GLY A 411 22.19 3.48 -1.86
CA GLY A 411 23.23 4.49 -1.65
C GLY A 411 24.48 3.85 -1.04
N GLU A 412 24.91 4.33 0.11
CA GLU A 412 26.07 3.81 0.85
C GLU A 412 25.71 2.66 1.81
N HIS A 413 24.43 2.45 2.09
CA HIS A 413 23.99 1.39 3.00
C HIS A 413 24.04 0.02 2.31
N GLN A 414 24.77 -0.92 2.91
CA GLN A 414 24.80 -2.33 2.53
C GLN A 414 23.93 -3.10 3.52
N PHE A 415 22.89 -3.78 3.04
CA PHE A 415 21.98 -4.53 3.90
C PHE A 415 22.65 -5.80 4.40
N GLN A 416 22.54 -6.03 5.70
CA GLN A 416 23.06 -7.25 6.34
C GLN A 416 22.04 -8.38 6.24
N ALA A 417 22.50 -9.63 6.43
CA ALA A 417 21.66 -10.80 6.29
C ALA A 417 20.35 -10.75 7.11
N GLU A 418 20.42 -10.22 8.34
CA GLU A 418 19.27 -10.07 9.24
C GLU A 418 18.26 -9.00 8.81
N GLU A 419 18.62 -8.14 7.86
CA GLU A 419 17.77 -7.08 7.33
C GLU A 419 17.04 -7.50 6.04
N LEU A 420 17.38 -8.68 5.48
CA LEU A 420 16.86 -9.11 4.20
C LEU A 420 15.53 -9.86 4.34
N ALA A 421 14.50 -9.34 3.68
CA ALA A 421 13.28 -10.06 3.38
C ALA A 421 13.09 -10.17 1.87
N TRP A 422 12.33 -11.16 1.42
CA TRP A 422 11.90 -11.20 0.04
C TRP A 422 10.93 -10.06 -0.26
N LYS A 423 11.18 -9.39 -1.37
CA LYS A 423 10.38 -8.27 -1.87
C LYS A 423 10.05 -8.45 -3.36
N ASP A 424 9.06 -7.70 -3.82
CA ASP A 424 8.77 -7.49 -5.22
C ASP A 424 8.74 -6.00 -5.60
N THR A 425 8.76 -5.13 -4.60
CA THR A 425 8.69 -3.68 -4.76
C THR A 425 9.71 -3.01 -3.86
N VAL A 426 10.37 -1.95 -4.35
CA VAL A 426 11.39 -1.20 -3.58
C VAL A 426 11.32 0.29 -3.87
N TRP A 427 11.50 1.13 -2.84
CA TRP A 427 11.67 2.56 -2.99
C TRP A 427 13.08 2.90 -3.46
N VAL A 428 13.23 3.38 -4.69
CA VAL A 428 14.50 3.81 -5.29
C VAL A 428 14.68 5.30 -5.02
N LYS A 429 15.41 5.63 -3.98
CA LYS A 429 15.74 7.02 -3.60
C LYS A 429 17.13 7.43 -4.08
N ASN A 430 18.06 6.48 -4.05
CA ASN A 430 19.45 6.60 -4.50
C ASN A 430 19.74 5.39 -5.39
N LYS A 431 20.96 5.27 -5.92
CA LYS A 431 21.40 4.05 -6.58
C LYS A 431 21.07 2.84 -5.70
N THR A 432 20.23 1.96 -6.19
CA THR A 432 19.74 0.79 -5.44
C THR A 432 20.15 -0.48 -6.18
N GLN A 433 20.74 -1.43 -5.48
CA GLN A 433 21.10 -2.73 -6.05
C GLN A 433 20.20 -3.79 -5.44
N ILE A 434 19.61 -4.61 -6.30
CA ILE A 434 18.76 -5.73 -5.90
C ILE A 434 19.28 -7.03 -6.52
N LEU A 435 19.17 -8.13 -5.78
CA LEU A 435 19.41 -9.47 -6.28
C LEU A 435 18.07 -10.13 -6.58
N VAL A 436 17.81 -10.30 -7.88
CA VAL A 436 16.53 -10.81 -8.40
C VAL A 436 16.63 -12.30 -8.66
N LYS A 437 15.70 -13.09 -8.11
CA LYS A 437 15.58 -14.52 -8.31
C LYS A 437 14.37 -14.84 -9.19
N PHE A 438 14.59 -15.66 -10.21
CA PHE A 438 13.56 -16.04 -11.19
C PHE A 438 13.12 -17.48 -10.94
N ASP A 439 12.06 -17.68 -10.17
CA ASP A 439 11.52 -19.01 -9.85
C ASP A 439 10.35 -19.40 -10.76
N GLN A 440 9.72 -18.45 -11.46
CA GLN A 440 8.56 -18.65 -12.32
C GLN A 440 8.89 -18.39 -13.78
N THR A 441 8.22 -19.08 -14.69
CA THR A 441 8.36 -18.89 -16.15
C THR A 441 7.28 -17.98 -16.69
N SER A 442 7.60 -17.31 -17.81
CA SER A 442 6.63 -16.55 -18.59
C SER A 442 6.90 -16.75 -20.08
N SER A 443 5.87 -16.56 -20.91
CA SER A 443 5.97 -16.67 -22.36
C SER A 443 5.77 -15.31 -23.04
N GLY A 444 6.04 -15.23 -24.34
CA GLY A 444 5.81 -14.00 -25.11
C GLY A 444 4.34 -13.58 -25.14
N ASN A 445 3.39 -14.52 -25.00
CA ASN A 445 1.96 -14.24 -24.93
C ASN A 445 1.51 -13.79 -23.53
N TYR A 446 2.25 -14.19 -22.50
CA TYR A 446 1.96 -13.91 -21.10
C TYR A 446 3.23 -13.48 -20.37
N PRO A 447 3.85 -12.36 -20.79
CA PRO A 447 5.08 -11.88 -20.18
C PRO A 447 4.80 -11.30 -18.78
N PHE A 448 5.84 -11.25 -17.97
CA PHE A 448 5.84 -10.40 -16.79
C PHE A 448 6.19 -8.96 -17.17
N LEU A 449 5.80 -8.04 -16.32
CA LEU A 449 6.18 -6.64 -16.43
C LEU A 449 7.08 -6.26 -15.25
N PHE A 450 7.98 -5.33 -15.49
CA PHE A 450 8.78 -4.67 -14.46
C PHE A 450 8.80 -3.16 -14.71
N GLY A 451 9.06 -2.37 -13.71
CA GLY A 451 9.18 -0.93 -13.86
C GLY A 451 8.74 -0.17 -12.61
N VAL A 452 8.27 1.05 -12.79
CA VAL A 452 7.86 1.88 -11.66
C VAL A 452 6.55 1.37 -11.04
N SER A 453 6.43 1.49 -9.72
CA SER A 453 5.20 1.17 -9.00
C SER A 453 4.25 2.37 -8.83
N ASN A 454 4.66 3.55 -9.30
CA ASN A 454 3.76 4.69 -9.47
C ASN A 454 2.82 4.38 -10.64
N LEU A 455 1.52 4.17 -10.36
CA LEU A 455 0.56 3.71 -11.35
C LEU A 455 0.30 4.72 -12.47
N MET A 456 0.44 6.02 -12.21
CA MET A 456 0.32 7.06 -13.23
C MET A 456 1.46 6.95 -14.25
N LEU A 457 2.68 6.72 -13.78
CA LEU A 457 3.85 6.51 -14.65
C LEU A 457 3.82 5.12 -15.31
N GLU A 458 3.29 4.09 -14.64
CA GLU A 458 3.02 2.77 -15.24
C GLU A 458 2.13 2.92 -16.48
N ASP A 459 1.00 3.64 -16.34
CA ASP A 459 0.06 3.90 -17.43
C ASP A 459 0.66 4.76 -18.56
N MET A 460 1.66 5.61 -18.26
CA MET A 460 2.42 6.37 -19.25
C MET A 460 3.49 5.53 -19.97
N GLY A 461 3.70 4.29 -19.54
CA GLY A 461 4.65 3.35 -20.16
C GLY A 461 6.05 3.34 -19.54
N CYS A 462 6.22 3.77 -18.27
CA CYS A 462 7.48 3.62 -17.53
C CYS A 462 7.64 2.19 -17.00
N ILE A 463 7.49 1.21 -17.87
CA ILE A 463 7.57 -0.23 -17.61
C ILE A 463 8.29 -0.93 -18.76
N GLY A 464 8.71 -2.16 -18.53
CA GLY A 464 9.34 -3.03 -19.54
C GLY A 464 8.78 -4.44 -19.49
N VAL A 465 9.07 -5.20 -20.54
CA VAL A 465 8.65 -6.60 -20.71
C VAL A 465 9.75 -7.55 -20.25
N LEU A 466 9.43 -8.42 -19.32
CA LEU A 466 10.31 -9.48 -18.82
C LEU A 466 9.79 -10.86 -19.26
N MET A 467 10.63 -11.61 -19.91
CA MET A 467 10.40 -13.02 -20.24
C MET A 467 11.36 -13.90 -19.45
N VAL A 468 10.84 -14.92 -18.78
CA VAL A 468 11.61 -15.90 -18.01
C VAL A 468 11.42 -17.29 -18.62
N GLN A 469 12.52 -17.88 -19.09
CA GLN A 469 12.55 -19.17 -19.81
C GLN A 469 13.23 -20.27 -19.02
#